data_ef38e16ac80cb7127a8a6e1d6713fb39
#
_entry.id   ef38e16ac80cb7127a8a6e1d6713fb39
#
_cell.length_a   1.000
_cell.length_b   1.000
_cell.length_c   1.000
_cell.angle_alpha   90.00
_cell.angle_beta   90.00
_cell.angle_gamma   90.00
#
_symmetry.space_group_name_H-M   'P 1'
#
loop_
_entity.id
_entity.type
_entity.pdbx_description
1 polymer ?
#
loop_
_entity_poly.entity_id
_entity_poly.type
_entity_poly.pdbx_seq_one_letter_code
_entity_poly.pdbx_strand_id
1 'polypeptide(L)'
;MGSRLKVQPVSRVGLGPLVEMAEHLRALLPGWEGTVPVDSQRHPSDLAHDLAHLAHYDADGFLIASHDASVLGFIPAFVRSRQLVLAQPWVLPEARDEGVTDVLLRRALAFGERSGAIEFNAHLLGAAADHAAAFRFGLRPRFPVYRLRLAAEPARQVGSELAKLLPGNELDPEELARRSGAADLERLDRLGRGVSRPMDHDYWLNGRQLRLAKVKEGQRLAAYAYGGAGQCGPVVGTTREAALAALGWALQFAGEAAGAAWVDLLVPAPFESALEHLLEARAACLSVATWMSRQPGPTFERVILASATLP
;
A
#
# COMPACT_ATOMS: atom_id res chain seq x y z
N MET A 1 -10.15 0.76 40.83
CA MET A 1 -8.88 1.14 40.16
C MET A 1 -9.19 1.17 38.67
N GLY A 2 -9.22 2.36 38.07
CA GLY A 2 -9.49 2.48 36.65
C GLY A 2 -8.34 1.86 35.86
N SER A 3 -8.65 0.87 35.04
CA SER A 3 -7.68 0.26 34.12
C SER A 3 -7.14 1.34 33.18
N ARG A 4 -5.83 1.35 32.95
CA ARG A 4 -5.14 2.40 32.18
C ARG A 4 -4.92 1.94 30.76
N LEU A 5 -5.31 2.76 29.78
CA LEU A 5 -4.98 2.56 28.37
C LEU A 5 -3.47 2.30 28.21
N LYS A 6 -3.11 1.14 27.64
CA LYS A 6 -1.73 0.73 27.39
C LYS A 6 -1.47 0.73 25.89
N VAL A 7 -0.36 1.36 25.46
CA VAL A 7 0.11 1.29 24.07
C VAL A 7 1.49 0.61 24.04
N GLN A 8 1.62 -0.43 23.23
CA GLN A 8 2.83 -1.26 23.15
C GLN A 8 3.10 -1.73 21.72
N PRO A 9 4.36 -2.08 21.37
CA PRO A 9 4.70 -2.70 20.11
C PRO A 9 4.03 -4.06 19.88
N VAL A 10 3.81 -4.42 18.61
CA VAL A 10 3.19 -5.70 18.20
C VAL A 10 3.97 -6.92 18.63
N SER A 11 5.29 -6.83 18.79
CA SER A 11 6.15 -7.92 19.25
C SER A 11 5.69 -8.57 20.56
N ARG A 12 4.79 -7.94 21.31
CA ARG A 12 4.22 -8.40 22.57
C ARG A 12 2.82 -8.99 22.45
N VAL A 13 2.26 -9.04 21.23
CA VAL A 13 0.89 -9.53 20.96
C VAL A 13 0.92 -10.36 19.68
N GLY A 14 0.16 -11.46 19.64
CA GLY A 14 0.01 -12.24 18.42
C GLY A 14 -0.73 -11.49 17.31
N LEU A 15 -0.45 -11.79 16.04
CA LEU A 15 -1.07 -11.12 14.89
C LEU A 15 -2.51 -11.57 14.61
N GLY A 16 -2.89 -12.79 14.97
CA GLY A 16 -4.22 -13.34 14.67
C GLY A 16 -5.38 -12.41 15.06
N PRO A 17 -5.48 -11.98 16.33
CA PRO A 17 -6.54 -11.06 16.76
C PRO A 17 -6.53 -9.71 16.04
N LEU A 18 -5.36 -9.23 15.60
CA LEU A 18 -5.25 -7.96 14.86
C LEU A 18 -5.75 -8.11 13.42
N VAL A 19 -5.48 -9.23 12.78
CA VAL A 19 -6.00 -9.54 11.44
C VAL A 19 -7.52 -9.63 11.48
N GLU A 20 -8.07 -10.40 12.42
CA GLU A 20 -9.53 -10.53 12.59
C GLU A 20 -10.19 -9.17 12.84
N MET A 21 -9.63 -8.34 13.72
CA MET A 21 -10.11 -6.98 13.97
C MET A 21 -10.07 -6.12 12.71
N ALA A 22 -8.95 -6.13 11.96
CA ALA A 22 -8.82 -5.33 10.77
C ALA A 22 -9.79 -5.77 9.67
N GLU A 23 -10.00 -7.07 9.47
CA GLU A 23 -10.97 -7.59 8.51
C GLU A 23 -12.40 -7.19 8.90
N HIS A 24 -12.75 -7.30 10.18
CA HIS A 24 -14.05 -6.84 10.67
C HIS A 24 -14.25 -5.34 10.43
N LEU A 25 -13.30 -4.51 10.85
CA LEU A 25 -13.38 -3.05 10.70
C LEU A 25 -13.34 -2.62 9.23
N ARG A 26 -12.59 -3.34 8.40
CA ARG A 26 -12.54 -3.09 6.95
C ARG A 26 -13.92 -3.26 6.32
N ALA A 27 -14.66 -4.28 6.71
CA ALA A 27 -16.01 -4.51 6.22
C ALA A 27 -17.02 -3.40 6.59
N LEU A 28 -16.69 -2.59 7.60
CA LEU A 28 -17.51 -1.44 8.02
C LEU A 28 -17.14 -0.13 7.30
N LEU A 29 -16.05 -0.11 6.51
CA LEU A 29 -15.65 1.10 5.80
C LEU A 29 -16.52 1.30 4.54
N PRO A 30 -16.94 2.56 4.24
CA PRO A 30 -17.64 2.88 3.00
C PRO A 30 -16.85 2.41 1.76
N GLY A 31 -17.53 1.78 0.81
CA GLY A 31 -16.89 1.23 -0.40
C GLY A 31 -16.22 -0.13 -0.20
N TRP A 32 -16.17 -0.63 1.04
CA TRP A 32 -15.83 -2.03 1.34
C TRP A 32 -17.08 -2.87 1.59
N GLU A 33 -18.23 -2.23 1.74
CA GLU A 33 -19.54 -2.88 1.81
C GLU A 33 -19.80 -3.56 0.46
N GLY A 34 -19.85 -4.87 0.49
CA GLY A 34 -19.85 -5.73 -0.66
C GLY A 34 -20.96 -5.50 -1.68
N THR A 35 -20.72 -4.63 -2.64
CA THR A 35 -21.35 -4.72 -3.96
C THR A 35 -20.74 -5.83 -4.83
N VAL A 36 -19.67 -6.44 -4.35
CA VAL A 36 -19.06 -7.65 -4.90
C VAL A 36 -19.02 -8.66 -3.77
N PRO A 37 -19.50 -9.90 -3.97
CA PRO A 37 -19.33 -10.93 -2.97
C PRO A 37 -17.84 -10.95 -2.60
N VAL A 38 -17.55 -10.59 -1.36
CA VAL A 38 -16.21 -10.80 -0.81
C VAL A 38 -16.07 -12.31 -0.82
N ASP A 39 -15.44 -12.83 -1.86
CA ASP A 39 -14.94 -14.18 -1.82
C ASP A 39 -13.87 -14.16 -0.73
N SER A 40 -14.33 -14.36 0.48
CA SER A 40 -13.54 -14.35 1.71
C SER A 40 -12.41 -15.37 1.68
N GLN A 41 -12.39 -16.26 0.69
CA GLN A 41 -11.32 -17.23 0.46
C GLN A 41 -10.12 -16.64 -0.29
N ARG A 42 -10.26 -15.49 -0.96
CA ARG A 42 -9.19 -15.01 -1.86
C ARG A 42 -8.27 -13.92 -1.31
N HIS A 43 -8.67 -13.13 -0.33
CA HIS A 43 -7.85 -12.00 0.13
C HIS A 43 -7.73 -11.77 1.65
N PRO A 44 -8.15 -12.64 2.57
CA PRO A 44 -7.75 -12.50 3.98
C PRO A 44 -6.23 -12.57 4.13
N SER A 45 -5.58 -13.32 3.21
CA SER A 45 -4.12 -13.52 3.23
C SER A 45 -3.32 -12.25 2.95
N ASP A 46 -3.81 -11.31 2.14
CA ASP A 46 -3.03 -10.14 1.73
C ASP A 46 -2.80 -9.18 2.90
N LEU A 47 -3.86 -8.84 3.63
CA LEU A 47 -3.74 -8.01 4.83
C LEU A 47 -2.90 -8.71 5.91
N ALA A 48 -3.12 -10.01 6.11
CA ALA A 48 -2.35 -10.80 7.07
C ALA A 48 -0.86 -10.83 6.73
N HIS A 49 -0.52 -11.02 5.46
CA HIS A 49 0.86 -11.01 4.98
C HIS A 49 1.51 -9.64 5.14
N ASP A 50 0.82 -8.55 4.77
CA ASP A 50 1.33 -7.18 4.94
C ASP A 50 1.57 -6.86 6.41
N LEU A 51 0.63 -7.21 7.31
CA LEU A 51 0.80 -7.02 8.74
C LEU A 51 1.94 -7.86 9.31
N ALA A 52 2.12 -9.09 8.83
CA ALA A 52 3.24 -9.95 9.24
C ALA A 52 4.59 -9.38 8.80
N HIS A 53 4.68 -8.87 7.56
CA HIS A 53 5.88 -8.21 7.05
C HIS A 53 6.24 -6.99 7.91
N LEU A 54 5.28 -6.10 8.19
CA LEU A 54 5.51 -4.92 9.03
C LEU A 54 5.83 -5.29 10.48
N ALA A 55 5.20 -6.32 11.03
CA ALA A 55 5.53 -6.79 12.37
C ALA A 55 6.95 -7.39 12.47
N HIS A 56 7.46 -7.94 11.38
CA HIS A 56 8.82 -8.47 11.32
C HIS A 56 9.89 -7.37 11.23
N TYR A 57 9.70 -6.41 10.32
CA TYR A 57 10.71 -5.38 10.04
C TYR A 57 10.53 -4.09 10.85
N ASP A 58 9.31 -3.78 11.27
CA ASP A 58 8.93 -2.49 11.89
C ASP A 58 8.15 -2.69 13.20
N ALA A 59 8.48 -3.72 13.97
CA ALA A 59 7.74 -4.09 15.19
C ALA A 59 7.58 -2.92 16.18
N ASP A 60 8.58 -2.05 16.32
CA ASP A 60 8.56 -0.89 17.23
C ASP A 60 7.62 0.23 16.76
N GLY A 61 7.34 0.30 15.47
CA GLY A 61 6.39 1.23 14.86
C GLY A 61 4.98 0.66 14.73
N PHE A 62 4.82 -0.66 14.79
CA PHE A 62 3.53 -1.30 14.76
C PHE A 62 2.94 -1.35 16.18
N LEU A 63 2.08 -0.37 16.49
CA LEU A 63 1.60 -0.11 17.86
C LEU A 63 0.19 -0.63 18.08
N ILE A 64 -0.05 -1.22 19.26
CA ILE A 64 -1.33 -1.75 19.69
C ILE A 64 -1.77 -1.01 20.95
N ALA A 65 -3.02 -0.55 20.96
CA ALA A 65 -3.70 0.00 22.11
C ALA A 65 -4.59 -1.07 22.75
N SER A 66 -4.47 -1.27 24.04
CA SER A 66 -5.27 -2.24 24.81
C SER A 66 -5.70 -1.68 26.15
N HIS A 67 -6.80 -2.22 26.63
CA HIS A 67 -7.33 -2.01 27.97
C HIS A 67 -7.41 -3.39 28.64
N ASP A 68 -6.64 -3.60 29.69
CA ASP A 68 -6.39 -4.94 30.25
C ASP A 68 -5.91 -5.95 29.18
N ALA A 69 -6.69 -7.00 28.90
CA ALA A 69 -6.39 -7.98 27.87
C ALA A 69 -7.09 -7.70 26.52
N SER A 70 -7.96 -6.68 26.44
CA SER A 70 -8.75 -6.40 25.25
C SER A 70 -8.02 -5.44 24.33
N VAL A 71 -7.85 -5.79 23.06
CA VAL A 71 -7.32 -4.90 22.02
C VAL A 71 -8.41 -3.90 21.62
N LEU A 72 -8.12 -2.61 21.72
CA LEU A 72 -9.01 -1.51 21.32
C LEU A 72 -8.71 -0.98 19.93
N GLY A 73 -7.47 -1.15 19.48
CA GLY A 73 -7.05 -0.72 18.15
C GLY A 73 -5.55 -0.87 17.96
N PHE A 74 -5.11 -0.65 16.73
CA PHE A 74 -3.70 -0.67 16.37
C PHE A 74 -3.42 0.24 15.17
N ILE A 75 -2.17 0.60 14.99
CA ILE A 75 -1.67 1.34 13.84
C ILE A 75 -0.33 0.75 13.40
N PRO A 76 -0.22 0.26 12.15
CA PRO A 76 1.07 -0.03 11.56
C PRO A 76 1.74 1.28 11.15
N ALA A 77 2.95 1.52 11.64
CA ALA A 77 3.79 2.63 11.23
C ALA A 77 5.19 2.10 10.95
N PHE A 78 5.79 2.56 9.87
CA PHE A 78 7.10 2.09 9.43
C PHE A 78 7.93 3.21 8.85
N VAL A 79 9.26 3.04 8.88
CA VAL A 79 10.20 4.02 8.33
C VAL A 79 10.98 3.37 7.19
N ARG A 80 10.99 4.05 6.03
CA ARG A 80 11.85 3.71 4.90
C ARG A 80 12.73 4.91 4.60
N SER A 81 14.05 4.69 4.58
CA SER A 81 15.02 5.79 4.55
C SER A 81 14.76 6.78 5.69
N ARG A 82 14.23 7.97 5.40
CA ARG A 82 13.88 9.01 6.39
C ARG A 82 12.40 9.41 6.31
N GLN A 83 11.57 8.56 5.74
CA GLN A 83 10.14 8.78 5.59
C GLN A 83 9.37 7.83 6.50
N LEU A 84 8.59 8.38 7.44
CA LEU A 84 7.57 7.66 8.18
C LEU A 84 6.31 7.54 7.33
N VAL A 85 5.75 6.36 7.27
CA VAL A 85 4.41 6.11 6.74
C VAL A 85 3.54 5.53 7.85
N LEU A 86 2.42 6.17 8.10
CA LEU A 86 1.34 5.68 8.93
C LEU A 86 0.33 5.00 8.01
N ALA A 87 0.14 3.69 8.17
CA ALA A 87 -0.98 3.00 7.53
C ALA A 87 -2.29 3.33 8.25
N GLN A 88 -3.41 2.80 7.74
CA GLN A 88 -4.72 2.97 8.37
C GLN A 88 -4.70 2.59 9.85
N PRO A 89 -5.15 3.47 10.75
CA PRO A 89 -5.41 3.09 12.14
C PRO A 89 -6.69 2.24 12.21
N TRP A 90 -6.57 1.05 12.76
CA TRP A 90 -7.69 0.14 12.99
C TRP A 90 -8.13 0.27 14.46
N VAL A 91 -9.22 0.96 14.71
CA VAL A 91 -9.72 1.25 16.07
C VAL A 91 -11.19 0.91 16.15
N LEU A 92 -11.60 0.20 17.19
CA LEU A 92 -12.99 -0.10 17.45
C LEU A 92 -13.82 1.18 17.54
N PRO A 93 -15.05 1.21 16.99
CA PRO A 93 -15.87 2.43 16.96
C PRO A 93 -16.01 3.08 18.34
N GLU A 94 -16.32 2.30 19.37
CA GLU A 94 -16.47 2.77 20.76
C GLU A 94 -15.18 3.36 21.35
N ALA A 95 -14.03 2.80 20.98
CA ALA A 95 -12.72 3.28 21.45
C ALA A 95 -12.24 4.54 20.72
N ARG A 96 -12.81 4.88 19.57
CA ARG A 96 -12.51 6.16 18.88
C ARG A 96 -12.97 7.37 19.68
N ASP A 97 -14.16 7.29 20.27
CA ASP A 97 -14.71 8.36 21.10
C ASP A 97 -13.89 8.57 22.39
N GLU A 98 -13.19 7.54 22.86
CA GLU A 98 -12.26 7.60 23.99
C GLU A 98 -10.87 8.16 23.62
N GLY A 99 -10.63 8.56 22.36
CA GLY A 99 -9.39 9.16 21.89
C GLY A 99 -8.26 8.16 21.62
N VAL A 100 -8.54 6.88 21.49
CA VAL A 100 -7.53 5.82 21.21
C VAL A 100 -6.78 6.11 19.91
N THR A 101 -7.46 6.59 18.86
CA THR A 101 -6.82 7.00 17.59
C THR A 101 -5.75 8.08 17.83
N ASP A 102 -6.04 9.09 18.64
CA ASP A 102 -5.09 10.18 18.93
C ASP A 102 -3.86 9.68 19.68
N VAL A 103 -4.04 8.76 20.63
CA VAL A 103 -2.94 8.16 21.37
C VAL A 103 -2.05 7.33 20.48
N LEU A 104 -2.64 6.50 19.59
CA LEU A 104 -1.90 5.70 18.61
C LEU A 104 -1.11 6.59 17.64
N LEU A 105 -1.75 7.61 17.04
CA LEU A 105 -1.09 8.54 16.12
C LEU A 105 0.07 9.28 16.79
N ARG A 106 -0.14 9.81 18.00
CA ARG A 106 0.93 10.49 18.76
C ARG A 106 2.13 9.58 19.00
N ARG A 107 1.89 8.32 19.38
CA ARG A 107 2.97 7.34 19.63
C ARG A 107 3.69 6.94 18.36
N ALA A 108 2.95 6.75 17.25
CA ALA A 108 3.52 6.40 15.95
C ALA A 108 4.37 7.55 15.37
N LEU A 109 3.91 8.80 15.50
CA LEU A 109 4.70 9.98 15.12
C LEU A 109 5.97 10.10 15.95
N ALA A 110 5.88 9.92 17.27
CA ALA A 110 7.05 9.94 18.16
C ALA A 110 8.01 8.78 17.85
N PHE A 111 7.54 7.62 17.38
CA PHE A 111 8.38 6.56 16.85
C PHE A 111 9.16 7.05 15.61
N GLY A 112 8.48 7.66 14.64
CA GLY A 112 9.11 8.20 13.44
C GLY A 112 10.21 9.22 13.76
N GLU A 113 9.92 10.16 14.68
CA GLU A 113 10.89 11.17 15.15
C GLU A 113 12.14 10.52 15.76
N ARG A 114 11.98 9.53 16.64
CA ARG A 114 13.10 8.79 17.24
C ARG A 114 13.88 7.94 16.21
N SER A 115 13.21 7.48 15.16
CA SER A 115 13.82 6.74 14.05
C SER A 115 14.49 7.64 13.00
N GLY A 116 14.54 8.96 13.24
CA GLY A 116 15.18 9.93 12.35
C GLY A 116 14.40 10.26 11.09
N ALA A 117 13.08 10.04 11.09
CA ALA A 117 12.22 10.46 10.00
C ALA A 117 12.15 11.99 9.92
N ILE A 118 12.22 12.52 8.70
CA ILE A 118 12.03 13.95 8.40
C ILE A 118 10.77 14.20 7.59
N GLU A 119 10.24 13.16 6.94
CA GLU A 119 8.98 13.18 6.22
C GLU A 119 7.96 12.31 6.95
N PHE A 120 6.74 12.81 7.07
CA PHE A 120 5.65 12.17 7.82
C PHE A 120 4.44 12.09 6.92
N ASN A 121 4.08 10.87 6.57
CA ASN A 121 2.97 10.56 5.65
C ASN A 121 1.96 9.63 6.31
N ALA A 122 0.73 9.65 5.81
CA ALA A 122 -0.32 8.69 6.17
C ALA A 122 -1.14 8.31 4.94
N HIS A 123 -1.57 7.07 4.90
CA HIS A 123 -2.54 6.56 3.94
C HIS A 123 -3.81 6.16 4.71
N LEU A 124 -4.87 6.98 4.60
CA LEU A 124 -6.09 6.83 5.39
C LEU A 124 -7.28 6.43 4.53
N LEU A 125 -7.98 5.39 4.96
CA LEU A 125 -9.17 4.84 4.29
C LEU A 125 -10.43 5.57 4.81
N GLY A 126 -10.89 6.58 4.12
CA GLY A 126 -12.25 7.13 4.15
C GLY A 126 -12.92 7.58 5.45
N ALA A 127 -12.51 7.15 6.64
CA ALA A 127 -13.18 7.53 7.90
C ALA A 127 -12.88 8.98 8.28
N ALA A 128 -13.92 9.83 8.36
CA ALA A 128 -13.78 11.24 8.69
C ALA A 128 -13.06 11.49 10.05
N ALA A 129 -13.31 10.62 11.03
CA ALA A 129 -12.68 10.72 12.35
C ALA A 129 -11.16 10.52 12.29
N ASP A 130 -10.68 9.58 11.46
CA ASP A 130 -9.25 9.32 11.29
C ASP A 130 -8.55 10.50 10.59
N HIS A 131 -9.20 11.12 9.59
CA HIS A 131 -8.73 12.34 8.96
C HIS A 131 -8.67 13.51 9.96
N ALA A 132 -9.73 13.71 10.76
CA ALA A 132 -9.76 14.76 11.78
C ALA A 132 -8.64 14.54 12.81
N ALA A 133 -8.38 13.31 13.22
CA ALA A 133 -7.26 12.98 14.09
C ALA A 133 -5.92 13.34 13.43
N ALA A 134 -5.70 12.93 12.20
CA ALA A 134 -4.48 13.24 11.44
C ALA A 134 -4.26 14.76 11.28
N PHE A 135 -5.33 15.53 11.06
CA PHE A 135 -5.26 17.01 11.02
C PHE A 135 -4.74 17.62 12.33
N ARG A 136 -5.15 17.09 13.49
CA ARG A 136 -4.66 17.58 14.80
C ARG A 136 -3.15 17.39 14.96
N PHE A 137 -2.57 16.40 14.29
CA PHE A 137 -1.14 16.13 14.29
C PHE A 137 -0.36 16.75 13.11
N GLY A 138 -0.98 17.70 12.39
CA GLY A 138 -0.32 18.47 11.34
C GLY A 138 -0.26 17.79 9.97
N LEU A 139 -0.82 16.59 9.81
CA LEU A 139 -0.95 15.96 8.49
C LEU A 139 -2.03 16.68 7.68
N ARG A 140 -1.77 16.90 6.40
CA ARG A 140 -2.68 17.58 5.46
C ARG A 140 -2.92 16.71 4.25
N PRO A 141 -4.16 16.66 3.70
CA PRO A 141 -4.44 15.90 2.49
C PRO A 141 -3.62 16.46 1.33
N ARG A 142 -3.11 15.55 0.51
CA ARG A 142 -2.34 15.85 -0.69
C ARG A 142 -3.11 15.48 -1.94
N PHE A 143 -3.57 14.25 -2.00
CA PHE A 143 -4.36 13.73 -3.11
C PHE A 143 -5.17 12.52 -2.67
N PRO A 144 -6.29 12.24 -3.37
CA PRO A 144 -7.01 10.99 -3.22
C PRO A 144 -6.22 9.82 -3.83
N VAL A 145 -6.46 8.63 -3.29
CA VAL A 145 -5.99 7.35 -3.84
C VAL A 145 -7.23 6.50 -4.10
N TYR A 146 -7.45 6.16 -5.36
CA TYR A 146 -8.60 5.37 -5.78
C TYR A 146 -8.28 3.88 -5.71
N ARG A 147 -9.12 3.11 -5.04
CA ARG A 147 -9.11 1.66 -5.16
C ARG A 147 -9.99 1.29 -6.35
N LEU A 148 -9.34 0.85 -7.40
CA LEU A 148 -10.00 0.44 -8.65
C LEU A 148 -9.99 -1.09 -8.75
N ARG A 149 -11.02 -1.62 -9.40
CA ARG A 149 -11.16 -3.04 -9.73
C ARG A 149 -11.57 -3.22 -11.19
N LEU A 150 -10.84 -4.06 -11.90
CA LEU A 150 -11.19 -4.54 -13.23
C LEU A 150 -11.47 -6.03 -13.21
N ALA A 151 -12.33 -6.51 -14.10
CA ALA A 151 -12.37 -7.93 -14.42
C ALA A 151 -11.03 -8.36 -15.06
N ALA A 152 -10.63 -9.60 -14.85
CA ALA A 152 -9.32 -10.10 -15.28
C ALA A 152 -9.12 -10.00 -16.81
N GLU A 153 -10.16 -10.24 -17.61
CA GLU A 153 -10.06 -10.14 -19.07
C GLU A 153 -9.84 -8.69 -19.55
N PRO A 154 -10.67 -7.68 -19.19
CA PRO A 154 -10.37 -6.28 -19.47
C PRO A 154 -8.98 -5.83 -18.96
N ALA A 155 -8.54 -6.31 -17.79
CA ALA A 155 -7.22 -5.99 -17.27
C ALA A 155 -6.10 -6.49 -18.21
N ARG A 156 -6.21 -7.72 -18.73
CA ARG A 156 -5.26 -8.25 -19.74
C ARG A 156 -5.27 -7.47 -21.04
N GLN A 157 -6.46 -7.06 -21.53
CA GLN A 157 -6.59 -6.30 -22.77
C GLN A 157 -5.91 -4.94 -22.66
N VAL A 158 -6.26 -4.16 -21.64
CA VAL A 158 -5.59 -2.86 -21.35
C VAL A 158 -4.11 -3.08 -21.11
N GLY A 159 -3.76 -4.11 -20.33
CA GLY A 159 -2.38 -4.48 -20.06
C GLY A 159 -1.59 -4.72 -21.35
N SER A 160 -2.16 -5.43 -22.31
CA SER A 160 -1.53 -5.69 -23.60
C SER A 160 -1.30 -4.44 -24.43
N GLU A 161 -2.23 -3.48 -24.40
CA GLU A 161 -2.07 -2.20 -25.12
C GLU A 161 -1.01 -1.32 -24.47
N LEU A 162 -1.04 -1.16 -23.15
CA LEU A 162 -0.08 -0.34 -22.43
C LEU A 162 1.34 -0.90 -22.51
N ALA A 163 1.51 -2.22 -22.46
CA ALA A 163 2.82 -2.86 -22.55
C ALA A 163 3.53 -2.61 -23.90
N LYS A 164 2.81 -2.22 -24.95
CA LYS A 164 3.40 -1.88 -26.26
C LYS A 164 4.05 -0.50 -26.29
N LEU A 165 3.77 0.36 -25.32
CA LEU A 165 4.31 1.72 -25.29
C LEU A 165 5.83 1.75 -25.25
N LEU A 166 6.44 0.86 -24.44
CA LEU A 166 7.90 0.73 -24.35
C LEU A 166 8.32 -0.74 -24.22
N PRO A 167 9.53 -1.11 -24.66
CA PRO A 167 10.05 -2.47 -24.49
C PRO A 167 10.17 -2.84 -23.01
N GLY A 168 9.59 -3.98 -22.67
CA GLY A 168 9.65 -4.54 -21.32
C GLY A 168 9.72 -6.06 -21.34
N ASN A 169 10.04 -6.63 -20.21
CA ASN A 169 10.03 -8.06 -19.98
C ASN A 169 9.80 -8.38 -18.50
N GLU A 170 9.40 -9.60 -18.22
CA GLU A 170 9.44 -10.16 -16.88
C GLU A 170 10.89 -10.27 -16.40
N LEU A 171 11.14 -9.87 -15.15
CA LEU A 171 12.45 -9.98 -14.55
C LEU A 171 12.64 -11.39 -13.97
N ASP A 172 13.74 -12.02 -14.37
CA ASP A 172 14.18 -13.26 -13.74
C ASP A 172 14.62 -12.96 -12.27
N PRO A 173 14.15 -13.74 -11.28
CA PRO A 173 14.59 -13.63 -9.90
C PRO A 173 16.12 -13.67 -9.73
N GLU A 174 16.83 -14.46 -10.54
CA GLU A 174 18.30 -14.49 -10.53
C GLU A 174 18.93 -13.18 -11.00
N GLU A 175 18.28 -12.47 -11.93
CA GLU A 175 18.75 -11.14 -12.36
C GLU A 175 18.59 -10.11 -11.25
N LEU A 176 17.52 -10.20 -10.44
CA LEU A 176 17.30 -9.32 -9.29
C LEU A 176 18.33 -9.56 -8.18
N ALA A 177 18.71 -10.81 -7.94
CA ALA A 177 19.72 -11.16 -6.94
C ALA A 177 21.11 -10.55 -7.25
N ARG A 178 21.34 -10.13 -8.51
CA ARG A 178 22.55 -9.40 -8.87
C ARG A 178 22.48 -7.96 -8.32
N ARG A 179 23.58 -7.50 -7.75
CA ARG A 179 23.72 -6.20 -7.09
C ARG A 179 23.22 -5.01 -7.95
N SER A 180 23.38 -5.09 -9.28
CA SER A 180 22.92 -4.07 -10.22
C SER A 180 21.40 -3.98 -10.31
N GLY A 181 20.68 -5.11 -10.28
CA GLY A 181 19.21 -5.14 -10.35
C GLY A 181 18.55 -4.47 -9.15
N ALA A 182 19.01 -4.77 -7.94
CA ALA A 182 18.52 -4.14 -6.72
C ALA A 182 18.76 -2.63 -6.70
N ALA A 183 19.96 -2.18 -7.11
CA ALA A 183 20.31 -0.76 -7.13
C ALA A 183 19.44 0.06 -8.10
N ASP A 184 19.05 -0.53 -9.23
CA ASP A 184 18.14 0.12 -10.19
C ASP A 184 16.73 0.29 -9.64
N LEU A 185 16.18 -0.71 -8.95
CA LEU A 185 14.87 -0.60 -8.29
C LEU A 185 14.90 0.48 -7.20
N GLU A 186 15.93 0.49 -6.36
CA GLU A 186 16.09 1.51 -5.33
C GLU A 186 16.22 2.93 -5.91
N ARG A 187 16.90 3.07 -7.07
CA ARG A 187 17.00 4.35 -7.78
C ARG A 187 15.63 4.82 -8.24
N LEU A 188 14.81 3.92 -8.81
CA LEU A 188 13.44 4.25 -9.24
C LEU A 188 12.55 4.60 -8.06
N ASP A 189 12.63 3.87 -6.96
CA ASP A 189 11.90 4.19 -5.74
C ASP A 189 12.24 5.59 -5.21
N ARG A 190 13.52 5.94 -5.16
CA ARG A 190 13.93 7.30 -4.77
C ARG A 190 13.40 8.38 -5.70
N LEU A 191 13.34 8.12 -7.01
CA LEU A 191 12.80 9.07 -7.99
C LEU A 191 11.27 9.22 -7.91
N GLY A 192 10.54 8.11 -7.72
CA GLY A 192 9.08 8.12 -7.72
C GLY A 192 8.46 8.42 -6.36
N ARG A 193 9.11 7.97 -5.30
CA ARG A 193 8.56 7.98 -3.94
C ARG A 193 9.42 8.71 -2.90
N GLY A 194 10.65 9.09 -3.26
CA GLY A 194 11.60 9.72 -2.32
C GLY A 194 12.31 8.76 -1.38
N VAL A 195 12.06 7.46 -1.46
CA VAL A 195 12.57 6.45 -0.51
C VAL A 195 13.22 5.27 -1.22
N SER A 196 14.06 4.53 -0.51
CA SER A 196 14.55 3.21 -0.87
C SER A 196 13.91 2.18 0.06
N ARG A 197 13.47 1.02 -0.49
CA ARG A 197 12.71 0.01 0.26
C ARG A 197 13.07 -1.43 -0.16
N PRO A 198 14.34 -1.83 -0.04
CA PRO A 198 14.80 -3.14 -0.50
C PRO A 198 14.09 -4.31 0.18
N MET A 199 13.72 -4.21 1.47
CA MET A 199 12.98 -5.25 2.18
C MET A 199 11.55 -5.45 1.62
N ASP A 200 10.93 -4.40 1.11
CA ASP A 200 9.60 -4.48 0.53
C ASP A 200 9.64 -5.14 -0.85
N HIS A 201 10.71 -4.93 -1.64
CA HIS A 201 10.93 -5.65 -2.90
C HIS A 201 11.10 -7.15 -2.68
N ASP A 202 11.89 -7.56 -1.70
CA ASP A 202 12.04 -8.97 -1.33
C ASP A 202 10.69 -9.58 -0.90
N TYR A 203 9.93 -8.84 -0.11
CA TYR A 203 8.60 -9.25 0.33
C TYR A 203 7.62 -9.45 -0.84
N TRP A 204 7.52 -8.51 -1.78
CA TRP A 204 6.63 -8.67 -2.92
C TRP A 204 7.01 -9.84 -3.81
N LEU A 205 8.30 -10.04 -4.04
CA LEU A 205 8.78 -11.12 -4.90
C LEU A 205 8.68 -12.48 -4.22
N ASN A 206 9.24 -12.61 -3.03
CA ASN A 206 9.39 -13.90 -2.34
C ASN A 206 8.25 -14.18 -1.35
N GLY A 207 7.79 -13.19 -0.58
CA GLY A 207 6.71 -13.33 0.38
C GLY A 207 5.33 -13.39 -0.28
N ARG A 208 5.09 -12.55 -1.27
CA ARG A 208 3.81 -12.47 -2.01
C ARG A 208 3.84 -13.23 -3.33
N GLN A 209 5.00 -13.68 -3.78
CA GLN A 209 5.19 -14.37 -5.06
C GLN A 209 4.62 -13.59 -6.27
N LEU A 210 4.76 -12.24 -6.22
CA LEU A 210 4.37 -11.41 -7.35
C LEU A 210 5.46 -11.47 -8.43
N ARG A 211 5.02 -11.44 -9.69
CA ARG A 211 5.91 -11.33 -10.85
C ARG A 211 6.37 -9.88 -10.99
N LEU A 212 7.64 -9.68 -11.32
CA LEU A 212 8.23 -8.37 -11.51
C LEU A 212 8.48 -8.10 -12.99
N ALA A 213 7.87 -7.04 -13.51
CA ALA A 213 8.17 -6.51 -14.82
C ALA A 213 9.20 -5.39 -14.73
N LYS A 214 10.06 -5.29 -15.76
CA LYS A 214 10.93 -4.15 -15.98
C LYS A 214 10.75 -3.60 -17.39
N VAL A 215 10.76 -2.27 -17.49
CA VAL A 215 10.69 -1.52 -18.73
C VAL A 215 11.98 -0.74 -18.90
N LYS A 216 12.57 -0.78 -20.11
CA LYS A 216 13.83 -0.13 -20.41
C LYS A 216 13.66 0.97 -21.47
N GLU A 217 14.39 2.06 -21.27
CA GLU A 217 14.71 3.04 -22.34
C GLU A 217 16.18 2.88 -22.69
N GLY A 218 16.45 2.36 -23.88
CA GLY A 218 17.79 1.94 -24.26
C GLY A 218 18.35 0.87 -23.31
N GLN A 219 19.45 1.12 -22.66
CA GLN A 219 20.07 0.20 -21.69
C GLN A 219 19.69 0.47 -20.24
N ARG A 220 18.89 1.50 -19.96
CA ARG A 220 18.58 1.93 -18.60
C ARG A 220 17.20 1.45 -18.18
N LEU A 221 17.08 0.96 -16.94
CA LEU A 221 15.78 0.66 -16.35
C LEU A 221 15.00 1.96 -16.17
N ALA A 222 13.86 2.08 -16.87
CA ALA A 222 12.98 3.25 -16.86
C ALA A 222 11.78 3.07 -15.94
N ALA A 223 11.27 1.84 -15.79
CA ALA A 223 10.19 1.55 -14.86
C ALA A 223 10.22 0.10 -14.40
N TYR A 224 9.57 -0.15 -13.27
CA TYR A 224 9.25 -1.48 -12.80
C TYR A 224 7.79 -1.56 -12.33
N ALA A 225 7.26 -2.78 -12.31
CA ALA A 225 5.94 -3.07 -11.76
C ALA A 225 5.85 -4.49 -11.21
N TYR A 226 5.03 -4.67 -10.19
CA TYR A 226 4.66 -5.99 -9.67
C TYR A 226 3.21 -6.31 -10.00
N GLY A 227 2.93 -7.58 -10.32
CA GLY A 227 1.58 -8.08 -10.55
C GLY A 227 1.46 -9.57 -10.29
N GLY A 228 0.30 -10.01 -9.85
CA GLY A 228 0.00 -11.41 -9.58
C GLY A 228 -1.13 -11.55 -8.58
N ALA A 229 -1.71 -12.73 -8.47
CA ALA A 229 -2.78 -13.07 -7.51
C ALA A 229 -3.95 -12.05 -7.49
N GLY A 230 -4.30 -11.47 -8.65
CA GLY A 230 -5.36 -10.45 -8.74
C GLY A 230 -4.97 -9.06 -8.21
N GLN A 231 -3.71 -8.82 -7.90
CA GLN A 231 -3.16 -7.55 -7.45
C GLN A 231 -2.23 -6.96 -8.52
N CYS A 232 -2.36 -5.65 -8.76
CA CYS A 232 -1.45 -4.88 -9.61
C CYS A 232 -0.84 -3.73 -8.81
N GLY A 233 0.48 -3.72 -8.69
CA GLY A 233 1.26 -2.73 -7.96
C GLY A 233 2.25 -3.39 -6.96
N PRO A 234 3.30 -2.62 -6.55
CA PRO A 234 3.58 -1.24 -6.93
C PRO A 234 4.07 -1.09 -8.37
N VAL A 235 3.86 0.11 -8.92
CA VAL A 235 4.44 0.56 -10.19
C VAL A 235 5.21 1.85 -9.95
N VAL A 236 6.41 1.98 -10.52
CA VAL A 236 7.20 3.21 -10.48
C VAL A 236 7.91 3.40 -11.82
N GLY A 237 7.82 4.62 -12.38
CA GLY A 237 8.51 4.98 -13.62
C GLY A 237 9.26 6.30 -13.58
N THR A 238 10.23 6.47 -14.47
CA THR A 238 10.95 7.73 -14.69
C THR A 238 10.11 8.73 -15.48
N THR A 239 9.28 8.22 -16.38
CA THR A 239 8.32 8.96 -17.19
C THR A 239 6.93 8.37 -17.02
N ARG A 240 5.87 9.12 -17.41
CA ARG A 240 4.49 8.62 -17.41
C ARG A 240 4.36 7.42 -18.37
N GLU A 241 4.97 7.51 -19.54
CA GLU A 241 4.95 6.47 -20.55
C GLU A 241 5.60 5.17 -20.05
N ALA A 242 6.78 5.27 -19.42
CA ALA A 242 7.45 4.12 -18.82
C ALA A 242 6.62 3.49 -17.69
N ALA A 243 5.97 4.31 -16.86
CA ALA A 243 5.10 3.82 -15.80
C ALA A 243 3.84 3.15 -16.36
N LEU A 244 3.24 3.68 -17.44
CA LEU A 244 2.09 3.05 -18.13
C LEU A 244 2.49 1.72 -18.77
N ALA A 245 3.65 1.64 -19.44
CA ALA A 245 4.15 0.39 -20.00
C ALA A 245 4.35 -0.68 -18.91
N ALA A 246 4.94 -0.30 -17.78
CA ALA A 246 5.12 -1.21 -16.63
C ALA A 246 3.78 -1.62 -16.01
N LEU A 247 2.82 -0.68 -15.88
CA LEU A 247 1.45 -0.97 -15.46
C LEU A 247 0.82 -2.02 -16.38
N GLY A 248 1.02 -1.89 -17.70
CA GLY A 248 0.55 -2.86 -18.69
C GLY A 248 1.01 -4.29 -18.40
N TRP A 249 2.28 -4.47 -18.11
CA TRP A 249 2.84 -5.77 -17.71
C TRP A 249 2.23 -6.29 -16.41
N ALA A 250 2.11 -5.44 -15.39
CA ALA A 250 1.55 -5.84 -14.10
C ALA A 250 0.07 -6.24 -14.20
N LEU A 251 -0.72 -5.56 -15.05
CA LEU A 251 -2.11 -5.91 -15.33
C LEU A 251 -2.23 -7.28 -16.00
N GLN A 252 -1.34 -7.60 -16.95
CA GLN A 252 -1.31 -8.93 -17.56
C GLN A 252 -1.00 -9.99 -16.50
N PHE A 253 0.08 -9.82 -15.72
CA PHE A 253 0.46 -10.76 -14.67
C PHE A 253 -0.66 -10.99 -13.65
N ALA A 254 -1.34 -9.93 -13.23
CA ALA A 254 -2.42 -10.03 -12.27
C ALA A 254 -3.66 -10.72 -12.87
N GLY A 255 -3.98 -10.43 -14.13
CA GLY A 255 -5.11 -11.03 -14.83
C GLY A 255 -4.87 -12.46 -15.31
N GLU A 256 -3.61 -12.91 -15.46
CA GLU A 256 -3.23 -14.27 -15.79
C GLU A 256 -3.17 -15.19 -14.57
N ALA A 257 -3.13 -14.64 -13.36
CA ALA A 257 -3.01 -15.43 -12.15
C ALA A 257 -4.15 -16.46 -12.03
N ALA A 258 -3.81 -17.68 -11.67
CA ALA A 258 -4.74 -18.79 -11.60
C ALA A 258 -5.95 -18.44 -10.71
N GLY A 259 -7.14 -18.51 -11.30
CA GLY A 259 -8.39 -18.22 -10.63
C GLY A 259 -8.65 -16.72 -10.35
N ALA A 260 -7.87 -15.80 -10.87
CA ALA A 260 -8.17 -14.37 -10.75
C ALA A 260 -9.41 -14.01 -11.56
N ALA A 261 -10.48 -13.60 -10.89
CA ALA A 261 -11.67 -13.04 -11.52
C ALA A 261 -11.53 -11.53 -11.73
N TRP A 262 -10.73 -10.88 -10.87
CA TRP A 262 -10.57 -9.43 -10.76
C TRP A 262 -9.12 -9.06 -10.53
N VAL A 263 -8.79 -7.82 -10.91
CA VAL A 263 -7.51 -7.17 -10.62
C VAL A 263 -7.78 -5.91 -9.83
N ASP A 264 -7.20 -5.80 -8.64
CA ASP A 264 -7.29 -4.64 -7.76
C ASP A 264 -6.04 -3.77 -7.89
N LEU A 265 -6.23 -2.43 -7.84
CA LEU A 265 -5.17 -1.42 -7.91
C LEU A 265 -5.46 -0.27 -6.94
N LEU A 266 -4.39 0.36 -6.45
CA LEU A 266 -4.47 1.62 -5.70
C LEU A 266 -3.79 2.74 -6.49
N VAL A 267 -4.60 3.54 -7.16
CA VAL A 267 -4.14 4.56 -8.11
C VAL A 267 -4.20 5.94 -7.46
N PRO A 268 -3.05 6.61 -7.22
CA PRO A 268 -3.03 8.00 -6.81
C PRO A 268 -3.62 8.92 -7.88
N ALA A 269 -4.46 9.88 -7.48
CA ALA A 269 -5.10 10.81 -8.41
C ALA A 269 -4.14 11.55 -9.35
N PRO A 270 -2.93 11.94 -8.93
CA PRO A 270 -1.99 12.60 -9.84
C PRO A 270 -1.50 11.74 -11.02
N PHE A 271 -1.68 10.41 -10.96
CA PHE A 271 -1.40 9.55 -12.12
C PHE A 271 -2.64 9.49 -13.04
N GLU A 272 -3.05 10.66 -13.55
CA GLU A 272 -4.25 10.89 -14.36
C GLU A 272 -4.33 9.95 -15.56
N SER A 273 -3.23 9.79 -16.32
CA SER A 273 -3.23 8.90 -17.49
C SER A 273 -3.49 7.43 -17.18
N ALA A 274 -3.06 6.94 -16.01
CA ALA A 274 -3.44 5.59 -15.58
C ALA A 274 -4.94 5.51 -15.25
N LEU A 275 -5.48 6.54 -14.58
CA LEU A 275 -6.91 6.62 -14.28
C LEU A 275 -7.75 6.63 -15.55
N GLU A 276 -7.37 7.43 -16.56
CA GLU A 276 -8.06 7.52 -17.85
C GLU A 276 -8.17 6.13 -18.51
N HIS A 277 -7.05 5.44 -18.73
CA HIS A 277 -7.05 4.11 -19.34
C HIS A 277 -7.87 3.08 -18.55
N LEU A 278 -7.77 3.10 -17.21
CA LEU A 278 -8.48 2.16 -16.36
C LEU A 278 -9.99 2.42 -16.35
N LEU A 279 -10.42 3.70 -16.31
CA LEU A 279 -11.83 4.08 -16.34
C LEU A 279 -12.47 3.83 -17.72
N GLU A 280 -11.75 4.08 -18.82
CA GLU A 280 -12.17 3.70 -20.17
C GLU A 280 -12.40 2.19 -20.30
N ALA A 281 -11.55 1.38 -19.62
CA ALA A 281 -11.73 -0.06 -19.50
C ALA A 281 -12.82 -0.47 -18.50
N ARG A 282 -13.61 0.48 -17.99
CA ARG A 282 -14.70 0.26 -17.05
C ARG A 282 -14.27 -0.28 -15.68
N ALA A 283 -13.11 0.14 -15.20
CA ALA A 283 -12.73 -0.12 -13.82
C ALA A 283 -13.78 0.45 -12.85
N ALA A 284 -14.22 -0.37 -11.90
CA ALA A 284 -15.07 0.07 -10.82
C ALA A 284 -14.25 0.76 -9.74
N CYS A 285 -14.64 1.97 -9.32
CA CYS A 285 -14.09 2.62 -8.15
C CYS A 285 -14.77 2.06 -6.89
N LEU A 286 -14.03 1.29 -6.09
CA LEU A 286 -14.57 0.65 -4.89
C LEU A 286 -14.51 1.56 -3.66
N SER A 287 -13.44 2.33 -3.52
CA SER A 287 -13.27 3.27 -2.40
C SER A 287 -12.25 4.35 -2.74
N VAL A 288 -12.25 5.40 -1.94
CA VAL A 288 -11.30 6.49 -2.02
C VAL A 288 -10.60 6.64 -0.67
N ALA A 289 -9.28 6.49 -0.68
CA ALA A 289 -8.40 6.81 0.42
C ALA A 289 -7.77 8.19 0.23
N THR A 290 -7.09 8.69 1.25
CA THR A 290 -6.37 9.97 1.17
C THR A 290 -4.90 9.76 1.53
N TRP A 291 -4.01 10.18 0.64
CA TRP A 291 -2.62 10.40 1.00
C TRP A 291 -2.47 11.73 1.72
N MET A 292 -1.90 11.69 2.90
CA MET A 292 -1.67 12.87 3.74
C MET A 292 -0.19 13.01 4.08
N SER A 293 0.29 14.24 4.28
CA SER A 293 1.65 14.48 4.76
C SER A 293 1.76 15.78 5.55
N ARG A 294 2.80 15.88 6.41
CA ARG A 294 3.14 17.16 7.07
C ARG A 294 3.72 18.16 6.09
N GLN A 295 4.60 17.72 5.20
CA GLN A 295 5.24 18.54 4.18
C GLN A 295 4.83 18.08 2.77
N PRO A 296 4.87 18.97 1.75
CA PRO A 296 4.82 18.51 0.37
C PRO A 296 5.93 17.50 0.08
N GLY A 297 5.58 16.45 -0.65
CA GLY A 297 6.50 15.37 -1.01
C GLY A 297 6.35 14.99 -2.49
N PRO A 298 6.76 13.79 -2.89
CA PRO A 298 6.59 13.30 -4.25
C PRO A 298 5.14 13.40 -4.73
N THR A 299 4.96 13.71 -6.02
CA THR A 299 3.62 13.95 -6.61
C THR A 299 2.87 12.67 -6.96
N PHE A 300 3.54 11.53 -7.03
CA PHE A 300 2.98 10.23 -7.42
C PHE A 300 2.36 10.17 -8.82
N GLU A 301 2.73 11.08 -9.72
CA GLU A 301 2.24 11.14 -11.11
C GLU A 301 2.62 9.92 -11.97
N ARG A 302 3.48 9.04 -11.46
CA ARG A 302 4.07 7.89 -12.14
C ARG A 302 4.18 6.69 -11.20
N VAL A 303 3.27 6.60 -10.24
CA VAL A 303 3.31 5.61 -9.16
C VAL A 303 1.94 4.98 -8.99
N ILE A 304 1.88 3.65 -8.91
CA ILE A 304 0.77 2.88 -8.36
C ILE A 304 1.24 2.32 -7.01
N LEU A 305 0.38 2.34 -6.01
CA LEU A 305 0.71 1.82 -4.68
C LEU A 305 0.60 0.29 -4.65
N ALA A 306 1.32 -0.36 -3.74
CA ALA A 306 1.29 -1.81 -3.60
C ALA A 306 0.00 -2.29 -2.91
N SER A 307 -0.26 -1.76 -1.71
CA SER A 307 -1.44 -2.10 -0.92
C SER A 307 -1.85 -0.92 -0.03
N ALA A 308 -2.98 -1.05 0.64
CA ALA A 308 -3.45 -0.05 1.59
C ALA A 308 -2.61 -0.03 2.88
N THR A 309 -1.99 -1.14 3.24
CA THR A 309 -1.21 -1.31 4.46
C THR A 309 0.27 -1.03 4.22
N LEU A 310 0.78 -1.39 3.05
CA LEU A 310 2.15 -1.14 2.58
C LEU A 310 2.10 -0.37 1.26
N PRO A 311 1.72 0.93 1.29
CA PRO A 311 1.46 1.73 0.10
C PRO A 311 2.72 2.04 -0.74
#